data_e7e382e8c87cf087f6e235ae310719a3
#
_entry.id   e7e382e8c87cf087f6e235ae310719a3
#
_cell.length_a   1.000
_cell.length_b   1.000
_cell.length_c   1.000
_cell.angle_alpha   90.00
_cell.angle_beta   90.00
_cell.angle_gamma   90.00
#
_symmetry.space_group_name_H-M   'P 1'
#
loop_
_entity.id
_entity.type
_entity.pdbx_description
1 polymer ?
#
loop_
_entity_poly.entity_id
_entity_poly.type
_entity_poly.pdbx_seq_one_letter_code
_entity_poly.pdbx_strand_id
1 'polypeptide(L)'
;MIQIAGITGNPDMKIQKRALVPMCADNGVVEEGVTQTGQEVTAIVAENFLSGDTSACVMSRQCGTKVIPVDIGMAVDTKVSKELKVAYGTANMTKGPAMTRAQAVQALEAGIEMVRRLKEEGYGLLATGEMGIGNTTTSSAVASVLLDRSV
;
A
#
# COMPACT_ATOMS: atom_id res chain seq x y z
N MET A 1 -0.13 -20.08 14.45
CA MET A 1 1.21 -20.68 14.66
C MET A 1 1.32 -22.04 13.95
N ILE A 2 0.49 -23.04 14.27
CA ILE A 2 0.54 -24.40 13.65
C ILE A 2 0.45 -24.37 12.12
N GLN A 3 -0.46 -23.58 11.55
CA GLN A 3 -0.60 -23.45 10.09
C GLN A 3 0.67 -22.85 9.45
N ILE A 4 1.27 -21.84 10.06
CA ILE A 4 2.49 -21.22 9.55
C ILE A 4 3.65 -22.22 9.59
N ALA A 5 3.79 -22.95 10.70
CA ALA A 5 4.79 -24.01 10.82
C ALA A 5 4.62 -25.11 9.74
N GLY A 6 3.35 -25.49 9.47
CA GLY A 6 3.02 -26.43 8.40
C GLY A 6 3.38 -25.92 7.00
N ILE A 7 3.12 -24.63 6.71
CA ILE A 7 3.45 -24.02 5.42
C ILE A 7 4.97 -23.89 5.23
N THR A 8 5.67 -23.49 6.28
CA THR A 8 7.12 -23.23 6.22
C THR A 8 7.98 -24.48 6.43
N GLY A 9 7.38 -25.59 6.92
CA GLY A 9 8.10 -26.80 7.32
C GLY A 9 9.02 -26.57 8.53
N ASN A 10 8.85 -25.46 9.25
CA ASN A 10 9.71 -25.10 10.37
C ASN A 10 8.88 -24.70 11.61
N PRO A 11 9.00 -25.45 12.73
CA PRO A 11 8.34 -25.08 13.97
C PRO A 11 8.94 -23.84 14.64
N ASP A 12 10.23 -23.54 14.38
CA ASP A 12 10.95 -22.40 14.93
C ASP A 12 10.78 -21.17 14.02
N MET A 13 9.62 -20.55 14.06
CA MET A 13 9.31 -19.41 13.23
C MET A 13 10.04 -18.15 13.69
N LYS A 14 10.80 -17.55 12.79
CA LYS A 14 11.48 -16.27 13.02
C LYS A 14 10.58 -15.10 12.61
N ILE A 15 9.81 -14.56 13.53
CA ILE A 15 8.90 -13.43 13.32
C ILE A 15 9.33 -12.15 14.06
N GLN A 16 10.57 -12.10 14.55
CA GLN A 16 11.07 -10.99 15.37
C GLN A 16 11.28 -9.73 14.52
N LYS A 17 11.81 -9.87 13.32
CA LYS A 17 11.96 -8.75 12.38
C LYS A 17 10.69 -8.60 11.55
N ARG A 18 9.97 -7.52 11.82
CA ARG A 18 8.62 -7.27 11.26
C ARG A 18 8.55 -5.94 10.53
N ALA A 19 7.79 -5.87 9.45
CA ALA A 19 7.52 -4.64 8.75
C ALA A 19 6.03 -4.46 8.44
N LEU A 20 5.56 -3.21 8.49
CA LEU A 20 4.33 -2.74 7.90
C LEU A 20 4.70 -1.96 6.63
N VAL A 21 4.14 -2.35 5.51
CA VAL A 21 4.44 -1.75 4.20
C VAL A 21 3.19 -1.04 3.66
N PRO A 22 3.00 0.26 3.98
CA PRO A 22 1.93 1.04 3.37
C PRO A 22 2.32 1.43 1.94
N MET A 23 1.50 1.00 0.96
CA MET A 23 1.57 1.43 -0.43
C MET A 23 0.82 2.74 -0.57
N CYS A 24 1.49 3.79 -1.03
CA CYS A 24 0.94 5.15 -1.12
C CYS A 24 0.66 5.49 -2.58
N ALA A 25 -0.60 5.86 -2.88
CA ALA A 25 -1.02 6.23 -4.23
C ALA A 25 -2.25 7.15 -4.20
N ASP A 26 -2.39 8.00 -5.20
CA ASP A 26 -3.54 8.86 -5.38
C ASP A 26 -4.56 8.26 -6.35
N ASN A 27 -5.85 8.51 -6.06
CA ASN A 27 -6.98 7.96 -6.78
C ASN A 27 -7.72 9.07 -7.54
N GLY A 28 -7.75 9.01 -8.87
CA GLY A 28 -8.39 10.02 -9.71
C GLY A 28 -9.89 10.20 -9.47
N VAL A 29 -10.57 9.21 -8.89
CA VAL A 29 -11.98 9.28 -8.53
C VAL A 29 -12.30 10.37 -7.48
N VAL A 30 -11.30 10.91 -6.80
CA VAL A 30 -11.43 12.05 -5.87
C VAL A 30 -12.06 13.27 -6.57
N GLU A 31 -11.86 13.42 -7.88
CA GLU A 31 -12.51 14.47 -8.69
C GLU A 31 -14.04 14.44 -8.58
N GLU A 32 -14.65 13.31 -8.27
CA GLU A 32 -16.10 13.13 -8.14
C GLU A 32 -16.63 13.55 -6.75
N GLY A 33 -15.79 14.12 -5.89
CA GLY A 33 -16.21 14.58 -4.56
C GLY A 33 -16.56 13.46 -3.57
N VAL A 34 -16.00 12.28 -3.76
CA VAL A 34 -16.25 11.08 -2.91
C VAL A 34 -15.55 11.13 -1.56
N THR A 35 -14.80 12.19 -1.28
CA THR A 35 -14.01 12.36 -0.05
C THR A 35 -14.21 13.76 0.55
N GLN A 36 -13.95 13.89 1.85
CA GLN A 36 -13.99 15.17 2.55
C GLN A 36 -12.70 15.99 2.40
N THR A 37 -11.61 15.35 1.98
CA THR A 37 -10.28 15.97 1.83
C THR A 37 -9.79 15.80 0.40
N GLY A 38 -8.85 16.65 -0.03
CA GLY A 38 -8.22 16.54 -1.34
C GLY A 38 -7.05 15.52 -1.34
N GLN A 39 -6.50 15.28 -2.50
CA GLN A 39 -5.38 14.34 -2.72
C GLN A 39 -4.10 14.75 -2.00
N GLU A 40 -3.90 16.04 -1.69
CA GLU A 40 -2.74 16.54 -0.97
C GLU A 40 -2.49 15.85 0.36
N VAL A 41 -3.55 15.34 1.00
CA VAL A 41 -3.46 14.61 2.28
C VAL A 41 -2.69 13.29 2.12
N THR A 42 -2.76 12.64 0.97
CA THR A 42 -1.97 11.42 0.70
C THR A 42 -0.49 11.67 0.87
N ALA A 43 0.04 12.71 0.25
CA ALA A 43 1.46 13.07 0.33
C ALA A 43 1.87 13.45 1.76
N ILE A 44 1.04 14.23 2.46
CA ILE A 44 1.30 14.63 3.85
C ILE A 44 1.40 13.41 4.76
N VAL A 45 0.46 12.48 4.66
CA VAL A 45 0.46 11.26 5.48
C VAL A 45 1.61 10.34 5.09
N ALA A 46 1.95 10.25 3.81
CA ALA A 46 3.10 9.47 3.35
C ALA A 46 4.42 9.99 3.96
N GLU A 47 4.63 11.30 4.04
CA GLU A 47 5.77 11.88 4.72
C GLU A 47 5.72 11.67 6.24
N ASN A 48 4.53 11.71 6.84
CA ASN A 48 4.36 11.42 8.27
C ASN A 48 4.65 9.95 8.63
N PHE A 49 4.61 9.01 7.68
CA PHE A 49 5.16 7.67 7.92
C PHE A 49 6.68 7.69 8.11
N LEU A 50 7.40 8.56 7.40
CA LEU A 50 8.86 8.70 7.55
C LEU A 50 9.23 9.36 8.89
N SER A 51 8.48 10.37 9.33
CA SER A 51 8.70 11.03 10.62
C SER A 51 8.23 10.18 11.81
N GLY A 52 7.36 9.21 11.58
CA GLY A 52 6.83 8.32 12.63
C GLY A 52 5.61 8.86 13.37
N ASP A 53 4.91 9.86 12.82
CA ASP A 53 3.85 10.61 13.49
C ASP A 53 2.43 10.09 13.19
N THR A 54 2.30 9.08 12.32
CA THR A 54 0.98 8.49 12.05
C THR A 54 0.55 7.52 13.17
N SER A 55 -0.75 7.31 13.31
CA SER A 55 -1.31 6.29 14.22
C SER A 55 -0.70 4.91 13.96
N ALA A 56 -0.54 4.55 12.67
CA ALA A 56 0.10 3.30 12.28
C ALA A 56 1.55 3.20 12.77
N CYS A 57 2.32 4.29 12.72
CA CYS A 57 3.68 4.33 13.23
C CYS A 57 3.74 4.19 14.75
N VAL A 58 2.85 4.88 15.47
CA VAL A 58 2.76 4.79 16.93
C VAL A 58 2.43 3.36 17.36
N MET A 59 1.42 2.74 16.76
CA MET A 59 1.03 1.36 17.04
C MET A 59 2.13 0.35 16.66
N SER A 60 2.75 0.53 15.48
CA SER A 60 3.84 -0.33 15.01
C SER A 60 5.05 -0.29 15.94
N ARG A 61 5.37 0.89 16.48
CA ARG A 61 6.46 1.06 17.44
C ARG A 61 6.23 0.23 18.72
N GLN A 62 5.00 0.19 19.22
CA GLN A 62 4.64 -0.64 20.38
C GLN A 62 4.82 -2.14 20.12
N CYS A 63 4.65 -2.55 18.88
CA CYS A 63 4.82 -3.95 18.44
C CYS A 63 6.23 -4.28 17.95
N GLY A 64 7.18 -3.34 17.98
CA GLY A 64 8.51 -3.53 17.40
C GLY A 64 8.50 -3.79 15.90
N THR A 65 7.56 -3.18 15.18
CA THR A 65 7.36 -3.32 13.73
C THR A 65 7.86 -2.07 13.02
N LYS A 66 8.72 -2.22 12.00
CA LYS A 66 9.20 -1.10 11.18
C LYS A 66 8.13 -0.72 10.16
N VAL A 67 7.84 0.57 10.03
CA VAL A 67 6.97 1.09 8.95
C VAL A 67 7.86 1.49 7.77
N ILE A 68 7.51 1.02 6.57
CA ILE A 68 8.27 1.23 5.34
C ILE A 68 7.29 1.71 4.26
N PRO A 69 7.03 3.02 4.15
CA PRO A 69 6.15 3.56 3.12
C PRO A 69 6.77 3.40 1.73
N VAL A 70 5.93 3.11 0.75
CA VAL A 70 6.31 2.95 -0.65
C VAL A 70 5.45 3.87 -1.50
N ASP A 71 6.06 4.76 -2.27
CA ASP A 71 5.36 5.52 -3.29
C ASP A 71 5.17 4.63 -4.52
N ILE A 72 3.94 4.16 -4.71
CA ILE A 72 3.56 3.37 -5.88
C ILE A 72 2.78 4.18 -6.90
N GLY A 73 2.33 5.38 -6.53
CA GLY A 73 1.54 6.20 -7.45
C GLY A 73 0.97 7.48 -6.83
N MET A 74 1.73 8.19 -6.00
CA MET A 74 1.29 9.51 -5.54
C MET A 74 1.35 10.53 -6.67
N ALA A 75 0.40 11.47 -6.69
CA ALA A 75 0.30 12.51 -7.72
C ALA A 75 1.43 13.55 -7.68
N VAL A 76 2.15 13.61 -6.58
CA VAL A 76 3.30 14.50 -6.38
C VAL A 76 4.52 13.74 -5.87
N ASP A 77 5.70 14.33 -6.05
CA ASP A 77 6.91 13.80 -5.44
C ASP A 77 6.99 14.20 -3.96
N THR A 78 7.46 13.28 -3.13
CA THR A 78 7.65 13.45 -1.68
C THR A 78 9.04 12.93 -1.29
N LYS A 79 9.34 12.91 0.01
CA LYS A 79 10.56 12.28 0.54
C LYS A 79 10.51 10.74 0.54
N VAL A 80 9.32 10.15 0.32
CA VAL A 80 9.19 8.70 0.15
C VAL A 80 9.84 8.30 -1.17
N SER A 81 10.59 7.19 -1.14
CA SER A 81 11.27 6.71 -2.35
C SER A 81 10.26 6.40 -3.46
N LYS A 82 10.49 6.97 -4.63
CA LYS A 82 9.70 6.77 -5.85
C LYS A 82 10.25 5.69 -6.79
N GLU A 83 11.18 4.89 -6.34
CA GLU A 83 11.81 3.83 -7.16
C GLU A 83 10.79 2.87 -7.76
N LEU A 84 9.70 2.59 -7.02
CA LEU A 84 8.63 1.69 -7.44
C LEU A 84 7.38 2.43 -7.96
N LYS A 85 7.46 3.74 -8.14
CA LYS A 85 6.33 4.55 -8.63
C LYS A 85 5.95 4.13 -10.06
N VAL A 86 4.68 3.81 -10.26
CA VAL A 86 4.12 3.40 -11.55
C VAL A 86 3.64 4.60 -12.37
N ALA A 87 2.99 5.56 -11.71
CA ALA A 87 2.44 6.75 -12.33
C ALA A 87 2.23 7.85 -11.28
N TYR A 88 1.87 9.05 -11.71
CA TYR A 88 1.47 10.15 -10.83
C TYR A 88 -0.04 10.14 -10.60
N GLY A 89 -0.51 9.18 -9.79
CA GLY A 89 -1.93 8.91 -9.53
C GLY A 89 -2.57 8.03 -10.61
N THR A 90 -3.79 7.59 -10.34
CA THR A 90 -4.64 6.92 -11.34
C THR A 90 -5.51 7.93 -12.09
N ALA A 91 -6.00 7.56 -13.26
CA ALA A 91 -7.10 8.28 -13.90
C ALA A 91 -8.41 8.06 -13.13
N ASN A 92 -9.40 8.92 -13.41
CA ASN A 92 -10.72 8.79 -12.83
C ASN A 92 -11.50 7.63 -13.46
N MET A 93 -11.77 6.60 -12.66
CA MET A 93 -12.42 5.37 -13.12
C MET A 93 -13.87 5.56 -13.61
N THR A 94 -14.51 6.68 -13.29
CA THR A 94 -15.87 7.00 -13.79
C THR A 94 -15.85 7.47 -15.24
N LYS A 95 -14.70 7.93 -15.73
CA LYS A 95 -14.51 8.47 -17.08
C LYS A 95 -13.82 7.48 -18.02
N GLY A 96 -13.29 6.38 -17.50
CA GLY A 96 -12.58 5.37 -18.28
C GLY A 96 -11.66 4.50 -17.41
N PRO A 97 -10.79 3.67 -18.00
CA PRO A 97 -9.86 2.86 -17.25
C PRO A 97 -8.96 3.71 -16.35
N ALA A 98 -8.89 3.37 -15.06
CA ALA A 98 -8.06 4.08 -14.07
C ALA A 98 -6.56 3.96 -14.38
N MET A 99 -6.15 2.88 -15.04
CA MET A 99 -4.77 2.63 -15.47
C MET A 99 -4.74 1.69 -16.66
N THR A 100 -3.63 1.66 -17.38
CA THR A 100 -3.41 0.67 -18.43
C THR A 100 -3.12 -0.70 -17.82
N ARG A 101 -3.29 -1.76 -18.63
CA ARG A 101 -2.90 -3.12 -18.20
C ARG A 101 -1.41 -3.20 -17.82
N ALA A 102 -0.54 -2.52 -18.54
CA ALA A 102 0.90 -2.49 -18.25
C ALA A 102 1.17 -1.87 -16.88
N GLN A 103 0.51 -0.75 -16.56
CA GLN A 103 0.62 -0.12 -15.23
C GLN A 103 0.09 -1.04 -14.12
N ALA A 104 -1.01 -1.75 -14.35
CA ALA A 104 -1.54 -2.70 -13.37
C ALA A 104 -0.56 -3.85 -13.11
N VAL A 105 0.06 -4.41 -14.15
CA VAL A 105 1.10 -5.44 -14.02
C VAL A 105 2.30 -4.88 -13.25
N GLN A 106 2.78 -3.70 -13.61
CA GLN A 106 3.91 -3.04 -12.95
C GLN A 106 3.62 -2.81 -11.45
N ALA A 107 2.40 -2.42 -11.10
CA ALA A 107 2.01 -2.24 -9.69
C ALA A 107 2.03 -3.56 -8.90
N LEU A 108 1.58 -4.67 -9.51
CA LEU A 108 1.69 -6.00 -8.90
C LEU A 108 3.14 -6.43 -8.73
N GLU A 109 3.97 -6.22 -9.76
CA GLU A 109 5.41 -6.55 -9.71
C GLU A 109 6.15 -5.73 -8.66
N ALA A 110 5.79 -4.47 -8.46
CA ALA A 110 6.35 -3.64 -7.39
C ALA A 110 6.07 -4.22 -5.99
N GLY A 111 4.87 -4.75 -5.76
CA GLY A 111 4.54 -5.45 -4.52
C GLY A 111 5.37 -6.73 -4.32
N ILE A 112 5.52 -7.53 -5.38
CA ILE A 112 6.34 -8.75 -5.36
C ILE A 112 7.80 -8.39 -5.04
N GLU A 113 8.32 -7.36 -5.68
CA GLU A 113 9.70 -6.90 -5.48
C GLU A 113 9.92 -6.42 -4.03
N MET A 114 8.98 -5.68 -3.44
CA MET A 114 9.08 -5.27 -2.03
C MET A 114 9.16 -6.47 -1.10
N VAL A 115 8.31 -7.49 -1.31
CA VAL A 115 8.35 -8.71 -0.48
C VAL A 115 9.68 -9.43 -0.63
N ARG A 116 10.23 -9.52 -1.85
CA ARG A 116 11.52 -10.15 -2.13
C ARG A 116 12.65 -9.44 -1.38
N ARG A 117 12.76 -8.11 -1.51
CA ARG A 117 13.77 -7.29 -0.81
C ARG A 117 13.68 -7.45 0.70
N LEU A 118 12.49 -7.37 1.27
CA LEU A 118 12.30 -7.51 2.71
C LEU A 118 12.63 -8.92 3.22
N LYS A 119 12.33 -9.95 2.42
CA LYS A 119 12.73 -11.32 2.73
C LYS A 119 14.26 -11.45 2.75
N GLU A 120 14.96 -10.90 1.76
CA GLU A 120 16.43 -10.89 1.69
C GLU A 120 17.06 -10.14 2.86
N GLU A 121 16.41 -9.06 3.32
CA GLU A 121 16.80 -8.32 4.51
C GLU A 121 16.47 -9.06 5.82
N GLY A 122 15.84 -10.23 5.76
CA GLY A 122 15.54 -11.09 6.91
C GLY A 122 14.27 -10.75 7.67
N TYR A 123 13.33 -10.00 7.06
CA TYR A 123 12.00 -9.83 7.65
C TYR A 123 11.22 -11.15 7.59
N GLY A 124 10.73 -11.59 8.75
CA GLY A 124 9.98 -12.83 8.90
C GLY A 124 8.45 -12.66 8.94
N LEU A 125 7.97 -11.43 9.14
CA LEU A 125 6.55 -11.11 9.15
C LEU A 125 6.33 -9.75 8.48
N LEU A 126 5.44 -9.74 7.49
CA LEU A 126 5.04 -8.53 6.78
C LEU A 126 3.55 -8.28 6.99
N ALA A 127 3.20 -7.03 7.27
CA ALA A 127 1.83 -6.54 7.23
C ALA A 127 1.69 -5.60 6.02
N THR A 128 0.60 -5.73 5.30
CA THR A 128 0.25 -4.82 4.21
C THR A 128 -0.52 -3.63 4.76
N GLY A 129 -0.31 -2.47 4.16
CA GLY A 129 -1.09 -1.27 4.39
C GLY A 129 -1.25 -0.53 3.07
N GLU A 130 -2.14 0.43 3.06
CA GLU A 130 -2.27 1.35 1.95
C GLU A 130 -2.59 2.76 2.46
N MET A 131 -2.23 3.77 1.68
CA MET A 131 -2.58 5.16 1.92
C MET A 131 -2.88 5.83 0.58
N GLY A 132 -4.10 6.33 0.46
CA GLY A 132 -4.54 7.06 -0.73
C GLY A 132 -5.93 7.61 -0.52
N ILE A 133 -6.09 8.93 -0.62
CA ILE A 133 -7.42 9.53 -0.50
C ILE A 133 -8.31 8.99 -1.63
N GLY A 134 -9.55 8.57 -1.29
CA GLY A 134 -10.47 7.89 -2.23
C GLY A 134 -10.30 6.38 -2.34
N ASN A 135 -9.38 5.78 -1.60
CA ASN A 135 -9.05 4.35 -1.61
C ASN A 135 -10.24 3.43 -1.32
N THR A 136 -11.13 3.81 -0.41
CA THR A 136 -12.32 3.01 -0.08
C THR A 136 -13.27 2.89 -1.26
N THR A 137 -13.43 3.95 -2.06
CA THR A 137 -14.23 3.95 -3.27
C THR A 137 -13.62 3.01 -4.33
N THR A 138 -12.32 3.12 -4.59
CA THR A 138 -11.63 2.24 -5.55
C THR A 138 -11.61 0.79 -5.08
N SER A 139 -11.37 0.53 -3.80
CA SER A 139 -11.39 -0.82 -3.23
C SER A 139 -12.77 -1.47 -3.33
N SER A 140 -13.83 -0.72 -3.05
CA SER A 140 -15.21 -1.20 -3.19
C SER A 140 -15.53 -1.52 -4.65
N ALA A 141 -15.13 -0.67 -5.59
CA ALA A 141 -15.34 -0.93 -7.02
C ALA A 141 -14.61 -2.20 -7.50
N VAL A 142 -13.36 -2.39 -7.09
CA VAL A 142 -12.60 -3.61 -7.42
C VAL A 142 -13.26 -4.85 -6.79
N ALA A 143 -13.66 -4.78 -5.52
CA ALA A 143 -14.31 -5.87 -4.84
C ALA A 143 -15.65 -6.23 -5.50
N SER A 144 -16.45 -5.24 -5.89
CA SER A 144 -17.72 -5.42 -6.60
C SER A 144 -17.53 -6.24 -7.89
N VAL A 145 -16.54 -5.88 -8.70
CA VAL A 145 -16.25 -6.59 -9.96
C VAL A 145 -15.73 -8.00 -9.71
N LEU A 146 -14.80 -8.19 -8.76
CA LEU A 146 -14.21 -9.49 -8.49
C LEU A 146 -15.19 -10.48 -7.86
N LEU A 147 -16.16 -9.99 -7.08
CA LEU A 147 -17.14 -10.82 -6.38
C LEU A 147 -18.47 -10.91 -7.13
N ASP A 148 -18.62 -10.23 -8.27
CA ASP A 148 -19.89 -10.10 -9.00
C ASP A 148 -21.04 -9.68 -8.06
N ARG A 149 -20.82 -8.60 -7.32
CA ARG A 149 -21.77 -8.03 -6.34
C ARG A 149 -21.90 -6.52 -6.56
N SER A 150 -23.13 -6.02 -6.32
CA SER A 150 -23.31 -4.56 -6.25
C SER A 150 -22.59 -3.96 -5.02
N VAL A 151 -22.12 -2.74 -5.16
CA VAL A 151 -21.52 -1.95 -4.06
C VAL A 151 -22.64 -1.44 -3.17
#